data_91f34b76d59c34dfec0ce41641a3ee33
#
_entry.id   91f34b76d59c34dfec0ce41641a3ee33
#
_cell.length_a   1.000
_cell.length_b   1.000
_cell.length_c   1.000
_cell.angle_alpha   90.00
_cell.angle_beta   90.00
_cell.angle_gamma   90.00
#
_symmetry.space_group_name_H-M   'P 1'
#
loop_
_entity.id
_entity.type
_entity.pdbx_description
1 polymer ?
#
loop_
_entity_poly.entity_id
_entity_poly.type
_entity_poly.pdbx_seq_one_letter_code
_entity_poly.pdbx_strand_id
1 'polypeptide(L)'
;MTNEWYLNNPLIHQNRRKSLTGSDWVNSFSCVTMRPLIICRGPIRMEAMTVFTEMGISDFGILLSEKDSITYANALSPELRMNIDPARVHRVQDYSGATKEERAERINQIIMIAKANNYDSIFAGYGFMAEDEEMVSAMESAGLNFIGPCSRTIRSAGSKDLAKRTALDVDVSVTPGVDNATTLTLLANYPTLEALTALIEEHGLNLSKDELAASESLEATAELLLTASYAAGIDLISADDIANTLTEQVKTMFENDPSTRIRLKAIGGGGGKGQRILSCPAQFEGEDKANLAAAIEQTVPAFREILSEVKTTGVGDNKNVL
;
A
#
# COMPACT_ATOMS: atom_id res chain seq x y z
N MET A 1 12.63 -2.32 21.27
CA MET A 1 11.56 -1.37 20.86
C MET A 1 10.26 -1.86 21.45
N THR A 2 9.69 -1.12 22.38
CA THR A 2 8.36 -1.42 22.91
C THR A 2 7.36 -1.11 21.80
N ASN A 3 6.56 -2.09 21.42
CA ASN A 3 5.55 -1.93 20.37
C ASN A 3 4.41 -1.05 20.88
N GLU A 4 4.61 0.27 21.00
CA GLU A 4 3.63 1.21 21.52
C GLU A 4 2.30 1.19 20.75
N TRP A 5 2.36 0.97 19.42
CA TRP A 5 1.17 0.82 18.59
C TRP A 5 0.28 -0.35 19.00
N TYR A 6 0.90 -1.43 19.50
CA TYR A 6 0.15 -2.59 20.00
C TYR A 6 -0.63 -2.25 21.27
N LEU A 7 -0.08 -1.39 22.11
CA LEU A 7 -0.74 -0.95 23.34
C LEU A 7 -1.94 -0.03 23.09
N ASN A 8 -1.98 0.63 21.92
CA ASN A 8 -3.08 1.52 21.54
C ASN A 8 -4.28 0.79 20.92
N ASN A 9 -4.17 -0.51 20.65
CA ASN A 9 -5.30 -1.29 20.15
C ASN A 9 -6.37 -1.43 21.26
N PRO A 10 -7.59 -0.88 21.06
CA PRO A 10 -8.62 -0.88 22.10
C PRO A 10 -9.05 -2.29 22.53
N LEU A 11 -8.80 -3.29 21.70
CA LEU A 11 -9.18 -4.67 21.98
C LEU A 11 -8.16 -5.43 22.83
N ILE A 12 -6.92 -4.96 22.98
CA ILE A 12 -5.90 -5.61 23.82
C ILE A 12 -6.27 -5.58 25.30
N HIS A 13 -6.88 -4.47 25.74
CA HIS A 13 -7.25 -4.27 27.13
C HIS A 13 -8.63 -4.85 27.50
N GLN A 14 -9.39 -5.33 26.49
CA GLN A 14 -10.68 -5.94 26.76
C GLN A 14 -10.53 -7.40 27.19
N ASN A 15 -11.15 -7.76 28.29
CA ASN A 15 -11.27 -9.17 28.68
C ASN A 15 -12.30 -9.85 27.78
N ARG A 16 -11.83 -10.52 26.74
CA ARG A 16 -12.66 -11.20 25.73
C ARG A 16 -13.01 -12.63 26.12
N ARG A 17 -12.50 -13.09 27.24
CA ARG A 17 -12.80 -14.43 27.72
C ARG A 17 -14.22 -14.46 28.24
N LYS A 18 -15.13 -15.07 27.48
CA LYS A 18 -16.42 -15.49 28.01
C LYS A 18 -16.30 -16.96 28.35
N SER A 19 -16.20 -17.21 29.64
CA SER A 19 -16.22 -18.57 30.23
C SER A 19 -17.66 -19.11 30.19
N LEU A 20 -18.14 -19.50 29.01
CA LEU A 20 -19.45 -20.14 28.94
C LEU A 20 -19.35 -21.65 28.85
N THR A 21 -18.44 -22.19 28.09
CA THR A 21 -18.13 -23.62 27.99
C THR A 21 -16.81 -23.78 27.24
N GLY A 22 -15.97 -24.70 27.62
CA GLY A 22 -14.70 -24.99 26.95
C GLY A 22 -13.49 -24.78 27.84
N SER A 23 -12.31 -25.22 27.37
CA SER A 23 -11.06 -25.02 28.07
C SER A 23 -10.64 -23.55 28.06
N ASP A 24 -9.82 -23.12 28.99
CA ASP A 24 -9.26 -21.76 29.02
C ASP A 24 -8.53 -21.41 27.72
N TRP A 25 -7.94 -22.39 27.07
CA TRP A 25 -7.31 -22.24 25.77
C TRP A 25 -8.31 -21.83 24.67
N VAL A 26 -9.43 -22.54 24.54
CA VAL A 26 -10.52 -22.21 23.60
C VAL A 26 -11.11 -20.84 23.90
N ASN A 27 -11.37 -20.57 25.19
CA ASN A 27 -11.93 -19.28 25.62
C ASN A 27 -10.99 -18.11 25.31
N SER A 28 -9.67 -18.34 25.28
CA SER A 28 -8.69 -17.29 24.95
C SER A 28 -8.78 -16.80 23.50
N PHE A 29 -9.35 -17.59 22.61
CA PHE A 29 -9.58 -17.22 21.20
C PHE A 29 -11.01 -16.76 20.91
N SER A 30 -11.88 -16.70 21.92
CA SER A 30 -13.26 -16.27 21.72
C SER A 30 -13.35 -14.79 21.36
N CYS A 31 -14.01 -14.50 20.23
CA CYS A 31 -14.27 -13.15 19.73
C CYS A 31 -15.76 -12.80 19.75
N VAL A 32 -16.59 -13.55 20.45
CA VAL A 32 -18.07 -13.42 20.42
C VAL A 32 -18.62 -12.06 20.84
N THR A 33 -17.79 -11.23 21.52
CA THR A 33 -18.18 -9.87 21.92
C THR A 33 -17.78 -8.80 20.90
N MET A 34 -17.07 -9.17 19.83
CA MET A 34 -16.73 -8.23 18.76
C MET A 34 -17.99 -7.80 18.01
N ARG A 35 -17.99 -6.56 17.62
CA ARG A 35 -19.04 -5.92 16.82
C ARG A 35 -18.42 -5.31 15.57
N PRO A 36 -18.06 -6.10 14.54
CA PRO A 36 -17.39 -5.59 13.36
C PRO A 36 -18.36 -4.91 12.39
N LEU A 37 -17.90 -3.82 11.77
CA LEU A 37 -18.50 -3.25 10.58
C LEU A 37 -17.73 -3.76 9.36
N ILE A 38 -18.42 -4.46 8.46
CA ILE A 38 -17.85 -5.04 7.24
C ILE A 38 -17.99 -4.03 6.10
N ILE A 39 -16.86 -3.60 5.52
CA ILE A 39 -16.82 -2.59 4.45
C ILE A 39 -16.34 -3.14 3.10
N CYS A 40 -16.17 -4.44 2.97
CA CYS A 40 -15.77 -5.10 1.72
C CYS A 40 -16.96 -5.42 0.80
N ARG A 41 -16.65 -5.78 -0.44
CA ARG A 41 -17.66 -6.02 -1.51
C ARG A 41 -18.02 -7.49 -1.68
N GLY A 42 -19.22 -7.68 -2.25
CA GLY A 42 -19.68 -8.88 -2.94
C GLY A 42 -19.36 -10.20 -2.24
N PRO A 43 -18.69 -11.14 -2.90
CA PRO A 43 -18.40 -12.46 -2.32
C PRO A 43 -17.61 -12.41 -1.02
N ILE A 44 -16.69 -11.45 -0.87
CA ILE A 44 -15.89 -11.30 0.35
C ILE A 44 -16.75 -10.87 1.53
N ARG A 45 -17.74 -10.01 1.31
CA ARG A 45 -18.70 -9.63 2.36
C ARG A 45 -19.50 -10.81 2.82
N MET A 46 -20.01 -11.62 1.88
CA MET A 46 -20.73 -12.85 2.22
C MET A 46 -19.88 -13.83 3.01
N GLU A 47 -18.64 -14.04 2.57
CA GLU A 47 -17.69 -14.91 3.27
C GLU A 47 -17.41 -14.41 4.68
N ALA A 48 -17.15 -13.12 4.83
CA ALA A 48 -16.93 -12.50 6.14
C ALA A 48 -18.15 -12.69 7.08
N MET A 49 -19.37 -12.50 6.57
CA MET A 49 -20.60 -12.73 7.35
C MET A 49 -20.71 -14.18 7.81
N THR A 50 -20.40 -15.13 6.92
CA THR A 50 -20.44 -16.56 7.21
C THR A 50 -19.39 -16.91 8.27
N VAL A 51 -18.14 -16.53 8.07
CA VAL A 51 -17.03 -16.80 9.00
C VAL A 51 -17.27 -16.16 10.36
N PHE A 52 -17.73 -14.91 10.42
CA PHE A 52 -18.06 -14.28 11.70
C PHE A 52 -19.17 -15.04 12.44
N THR A 53 -20.17 -15.49 11.72
CA THR A 53 -21.25 -16.30 12.31
C THR A 53 -20.72 -17.63 12.85
N GLU A 54 -19.85 -18.32 12.11
CA GLU A 54 -19.19 -19.56 12.55
C GLU A 54 -18.28 -19.34 13.78
N MET A 55 -17.65 -18.16 13.88
CA MET A 55 -16.87 -17.75 15.05
C MET A 55 -17.75 -17.36 16.26
N GLY A 56 -19.08 -17.37 16.13
CA GLY A 56 -20.01 -16.94 17.15
C GLY A 56 -20.17 -15.41 17.27
N ILE A 57 -19.68 -14.64 16.29
CA ILE A 57 -19.88 -13.21 16.19
C ILE A 57 -21.21 -12.98 15.47
N SER A 58 -22.25 -12.65 16.19
CA SER A 58 -23.60 -12.46 15.66
C SER A 58 -23.98 -10.99 15.45
N ASP A 59 -23.21 -10.08 16.03
CA ASP A 59 -23.53 -8.66 16.07
C ASP A 59 -22.59 -7.85 15.19
N PHE A 60 -22.72 -8.04 13.88
CA PHE A 60 -21.97 -7.29 12.88
C PHE A 60 -22.89 -6.44 12.01
N GLY A 61 -22.34 -5.36 11.44
CA GLY A 61 -23.01 -4.55 10.43
C GLY A 61 -22.31 -4.64 9.07
N ILE A 62 -23.00 -4.22 8.03
CA ILE A 62 -22.43 -4.09 6.68
C ILE A 62 -22.57 -2.67 6.16
N LEU A 63 -21.52 -2.21 5.49
CA LEU A 63 -21.53 -1.01 4.70
C LEU A 63 -21.88 -1.37 3.26
N LEU A 64 -22.78 -0.65 2.63
CA LEU A 64 -23.31 -1.00 1.32
C LEU A 64 -23.48 0.23 0.43
N SER A 65 -22.77 0.26 -0.70
CA SER A 65 -22.97 1.29 -1.71
C SER A 65 -24.17 0.96 -2.60
N GLU A 66 -24.72 1.96 -3.28
CA GLU A 66 -25.81 1.73 -4.24
C GLU A 66 -25.43 0.72 -5.32
N LYS A 67 -24.24 0.82 -5.86
CA LYS A 67 -23.73 -0.07 -6.92
C LYS A 67 -23.65 -1.54 -6.49
N ASP A 68 -23.38 -1.78 -5.20
CA ASP A 68 -23.29 -3.14 -4.66
C ASP A 68 -24.63 -3.66 -4.13
N SER A 69 -25.65 -2.82 -4.04
CA SER A 69 -26.97 -3.20 -3.55
C SER A 69 -27.75 -4.03 -4.56
N ILE A 70 -27.46 -3.88 -5.85
CA ILE A 70 -28.19 -4.50 -6.95
C ILE A 70 -27.22 -5.30 -7.82
N THR A 71 -27.41 -6.60 -7.88
CA THR A 71 -26.59 -7.50 -8.72
C THR A 71 -27.05 -7.49 -10.18
N TYR A 72 -28.38 -7.43 -10.40
CA TYR A 72 -29.05 -7.34 -11.70
C TYR A 72 -30.18 -6.31 -11.59
N ALA A 73 -30.73 -5.90 -12.72
CA ALA A 73 -31.71 -4.81 -12.82
C ALA A 73 -32.86 -4.81 -11.78
N ASN A 74 -33.23 -5.94 -11.20
CA ASN A 74 -34.25 -6.05 -10.17
C ASN A 74 -33.91 -7.09 -9.08
N ALA A 75 -32.64 -7.44 -8.93
CA ALA A 75 -32.19 -8.44 -7.97
C ALA A 75 -31.27 -7.81 -6.91
N LEU A 76 -31.69 -7.88 -5.65
CA LEU A 76 -30.85 -7.51 -4.52
C LEU A 76 -29.59 -8.37 -4.47
N SER A 77 -28.50 -7.78 -3.98
CA SER A 77 -27.27 -8.52 -3.72
C SER A 77 -27.51 -9.70 -2.77
N PRO A 78 -26.75 -10.78 -2.89
CA PRO A 78 -26.98 -12.00 -2.10
C PRO A 78 -27.04 -11.77 -0.60
N GLU A 79 -26.19 -10.92 -0.06
CA GLU A 79 -26.14 -10.58 1.36
C GLU A 79 -27.41 -9.87 1.87
N LEU A 80 -28.11 -9.12 1.02
CA LEU A 80 -29.40 -8.50 1.38
C LEU A 80 -30.55 -9.50 1.37
N ARG A 81 -30.35 -10.67 0.78
CA ARG A 81 -31.34 -11.77 0.80
C ARG A 81 -31.14 -12.69 2.01
N MET A 82 -30.02 -12.53 2.74
CA MET A 82 -29.81 -13.19 4.02
C MET A 82 -30.65 -12.47 5.10
N ASN A 83 -30.97 -13.17 6.19
CA ASN A 83 -31.72 -12.60 7.32
C ASN A 83 -30.85 -11.65 8.16
N ILE A 84 -30.30 -10.61 7.53
CA ILE A 84 -29.60 -9.55 8.25
C ILE A 84 -30.63 -8.49 8.68
N ASP A 85 -30.52 -8.02 9.92
CA ASP A 85 -31.34 -6.94 10.43
C ASP A 85 -31.13 -5.69 9.55
N PRO A 86 -32.18 -5.11 8.95
CA PRO A 86 -32.07 -3.89 8.15
C PRO A 86 -31.38 -2.73 8.87
N ALA A 87 -31.51 -2.65 10.21
CA ALA A 87 -30.83 -1.63 11.03
C ALA A 87 -29.31 -1.77 11.01
N ARG A 88 -28.77 -2.89 10.60
CA ARG A 88 -27.33 -3.17 10.47
C ARG A 88 -26.78 -3.01 9.05
N VAL A 89 -27.61 -2.57 8.12
CA VAL A 89 -27.26 -2.29 6.73
C VAL A 89 -27.09 -0.79 6.55
N HIS A 90 -25.86 -0.30 6.52
CA HIS A 90 -25.57 1.12 6.42
C HIS A 90 -25.27 1.49 4.95
N ARG A 91 -26.10 2.36 4.38
CA ARG A 91 -25.97 2.76 2.99
C ARG A 91 -25.01 3.93 2.86
N VAL A 92 -24.13 3.86 1.86
CA VAL A 92 -23.18 4.90 1.49
C VAL A 92 -23.19 5.09 -0.02
N GLN A 93 -22.74 6.23 -0.49
CA GLN A 93 -22.64 6.54 -1.91
C GLN A 93 -21.59 5.63 -2.59
N ASP A 94 -20.43 5.54 -2.00
CA ASP A 94 -19.29 4.70 -2.41
C ASP A 94 -18.41 4.39 -1.20
N TYR A 95 -17.31 3.63 -1.38
CA TYR A 95 -16.45 3.20 -0.28
C TYR A 95 -15.17 4.02 -0.11
N SER A 96 -14.68 4.67 -1.15
CA SER A 96 -13.33 5.25 -1.16
C SER A 96 -13.22 6.68 -1.65
N GLY A 97 -14.28 7.22 -2.30
CA GLY A 97 -14.19 8.49 -3.01
C GLY A 97 -13.29 8.43 -4.25
N ALA A 98 -13.27 9.50 -5.04
CA ALA A 98 -12.45 9.65 -6.23
C ALA A 98 -11.28 10.63 -6.03
N THR A 99 -11.41 11.57 -5.07
CA THR A 99 -10.37 12.53 -4.70
C THR A 99 -9.88 12.30 -3.27
N LYS A 100 -8.81 12.98 -2.87
CA LYS A 100 -8.29 12.91 -1.49
C LYS A 100 -9.32 13.44 -0.48
N GLU A 101 -10.01 14.51 -0.82
CA GLU A 101 -11.03 15.15 0.01
C GLU A 101 -12.23 14.19 0.20
N GLU A 102 -12.75 13.63 -0.89
CA GLU A 102 -13.82 12.64 -0.84
C GLU A 102 -13.41 11.40 -0.04
N ARG A 103 -12.16 10.96 -0.18
CA ARG A 103 -11.62 9.85 0.59
C ARG A 103 -11.61 10.13 2.08
N ALA A 104 -11.13 11.32 2.49
CA ALA A 104 -11.16 11.74 3.89
C ALA A 104 -12.61 11.81 4.42
N GLU A 105 -13.55 12.29 3.63
CA GLU A 105 -14.98 12.28 3.99
C GLU A 105 -15.51 10.85 4.17
N ARG A 106 -15.14 9.90 3.30
CA ARG A 106 -15.57 8.50 3.44
C ARG A 106 -14.99 7.83 4.69
N ILE A 107 -13.72 8.09 4.99
CA ILE A 107 -13.09 7.61 6.24
C ILE A 107 -13.87 8.13 7.45
N ASN A 108 -14.14 9.42 7.49
CA ASN A 108 -14.91 10.03 8.57
C ASN A 108 -16.33 9.45 8.65
N GLN A 109 -17.02 9.26 7.52
CA GLN A 109 -18.34 8.64 7.46
C GLN A 109 -18.34 7.22 8.04
N ILE A 110 -17.35 6.39 7.70
CA ILE A 110 -17.19 5.04 8.23
C ILE A 110 -17.03 5.08 9.75
N ILE A 111 -16.16 5.95 10.26
CA ILE A 111 -15.92 6.13 11.70
C ILE A 111 -17.21 6.58 12.40
N MET A 112 -17.95 7.52 11.84
CA MET A 112 -19.21 7.99 12.41
C MET A 112 -20.26 6.88 12.46
N ILE A 113 -20.41 6.10 11.39
CA ILE A 113 -21.33 4.96 11.36
C ILE A 113 -20.93 3.93 12.41
N ALA A 114 -19.64 3.60 12.50
CA ALA A 114 -19.14 2.64 13.48
C ALA A 114 -19.46 3.08 14.92
N LYS A 115 -19.15 4.31 15.26
CA LYS A 115 -19.39 4.85 16.61
C LYS A 115 -20.88 4.98 16.95
N ALA A 116 -21.69 5.48 16.02
CA ALA A 116 -23.12 5.68 16.24
C ALA A 116 -23.87 4.35 16.47
N ASN A 117 -23.34 3.24 15.94
CA ASN A 117 -23.94 1.91 16.06
C ASN A 117 -23.18 0.97 17.00
N ASN A 118 -22.21 1.51 17.77
CA ASN A 118 -21.38 0.76 18.73
C ASN A 118 -20.61 -0.41 18.08
N TYR A 119 -20.17 -0.28 16.83
CA TYR A 119 -19.18 -1.19 16.28
C TYR A 119 -17.80 -0.87 16.87
N ASP A 120 -17.04 -1.88 17.22
CA ASP A 120 -15.71 -1.76 17.85
C ASP A 120 -14.58 -2.07 16.88
N SER A 121 -14.90 -2.63 15.75
CA SER A 121 -13.93 -3.11 14.76
C SER A 121 -14.41 -2.91 13.34
N ILE A 122 -13.45 -2.80 12.43
CA ILE A 122 -13.68 -2.62 11.00
C ILE A 122 -13.00 -3.76 10.24
N PHE A 123 -13.73 -4.40 9.32
CA PHE A 123 -13.22 -5.41 8.41
C PHE A 123 -13.33 -4.93 6.97
N ALA A 124 -12.21 -4.65 6.32
CA ALA A 124 -12.15 -4.17 4.94
C ALA A 124 -11.99 -5.28 3.89
N GLY A 125 -11.68 -6.50 4.30
CA GLY A 125 -11.41 -7.60 3.39
C GLY A 125 -10.12 -7.39 2.61
N TYR A 126 -10.20 -7.41 1.28
CA TYR A 126 -9.12 -7.05 0.37
C TYR A 126 -9.59 -6.02 -0.67
N GLY A 127 -8.61 -5.32 -1.26
CA GLY A 127 -8.90 -4.24 -2.21
C GLY A 127 -9.47 -2.98 -1.56
N PHE A 128 -9.94 -2.03 -2.35
CA PHE A 128 -10.38 -0.70 -1.88
C PHE A 128 -9.36 -0.07 -0.93
N MET A 129 -9.83 0.22 0.29
CA MET A 129 -9.06 0.85 1.36
C MET A 129 -8.47 -0.16 2.35
N ALA A 130 -8.46 -1.47 2.02
CA ALA A 130 -7.90 -2.50 2.91
C ALA A 130 -6.39 -2.34 3.17
N GLU A 131 -5.68 -1.72 2.22
CA GLU A 131 -4.24 -1.41 2.30
C GLU A 131 -4.00 0.11 2.48
N ASP A 132 -5.02 0.83 2.95
CA ASP A 132 -4.99 2.28 3.11
C ASP A 132 -4.49 2.67 4.50
N GLU A 133 -3.27 3.16 4.56
CA GLU A 133 -2.63 3.57 5.81
C GLU A 133 -3.40 4.72 6.49
N GLU A 134 -3.88 5.71 5.73
CA GLU A 134 -4.60 6.87 6.28
C GLU A 134 -5.92 6.43 6.93
N MET A 135 -6.65 5.50 6.30
CA MET A 135 -7.86 4.94 6.85
C MET A 135 -7.59 4.20 8.17
N VAL A 136 -6.59 3.32 8.18
CA VAL A 136 -6.30 2.52 9.37
C VAL A 136 -5.79 3.40 10.52
N SER A 137 -4.95 4.39 10.23
CA SER A 137 -4.47 5.37 11.22
C SER A 137 -5.62 6.20 11.81
N ALA A 138 -6.58 6.63 10.97
CA ALA A 138 -7.75 7.35 11.43
C ALA A 138 -8.66 6.48 12.32
N MET A 139 -8.83 5.19 12.00
CA MET A 139 -9.59 4.25 12.81
C MET A 139 -8.92 3.98 14.16
N GLU A 140 -7.60 3.75 14.17
CA GLU A 140 -6.82 3.59 15.39
C GLU A 140 -6.94 4.84 16.29
N SER A 141 -6.82 6.03 15.71
CA SER A 141 -6.99 7.31 16.41
C SER A 141 -8.41 7.50 16.96
N ALA A 142 -9.39 6.93 16.28
CA ALA A 142 -10.79 6.94 16.72
C ALA A 142 -11.11 5.88 17.78
N GLY A 143 -10.16 5.02 18.16
CA GLY A 143 -10.35 3.93 19.09
C GLY A 143 -11.11 2.74 18.50
N LEU A 144 -11.10 2.58 17.18
CA LEU A 144 -11.65 1.43 16.47
C LEU A 144 -10.52 0.44 16.14
N ASN A 145 -10.80 -0.84 16.24
CA ASN A 145 -9.84 -1.86 15.84
C ASN A 145 -9.99 -2.20 14.36
N PHE A 146 -8.90 -2.14 13.61
CA PHE A 146 -8.88 -2.64 12.25
C PHE A 146 -8.56 -4.15 12.26
N ILE A 147 -9.44 -4.96 11.68
CA ILE A 147 -9.22 -6.40 11.53
C ILE A 147 -8.29 -6.61 10.33
N GLY A 148 -7.01 -6.50 10.61
CA GLY A 148 -5.92 -6.50 9.64
C GLY A 148 -4.63 -5.97 10.25
N PRO A 149 -3.61 -5.66 9.43
CA PRO A 149 -2.37 -5.05 9.91
C PRO A 149 -2.62 -3.62 10.42
N CYS A 150 -1.82 -3.17 11.38
CA CYS A 150 -1.88 -1.79 11.86
C CYS A 150 -1.34 -0.79 10.81
N SER A 151 -1.65 0.49 10.96
CA SER A 151 -1.23 1.56 10.05
C SER A 151 0.28 1.58 9.80
N ARG A 152 1.09 1.41 10.85
CA ARG A 152 2.55 1.30 10.73
C ARG A 152 2.98 0.13 9.84
N THR A 153 2.36 -1.04 10.01
CA THR A 153 2.67 -2.21 9.19
C THR A 153 2.26 -2.00 7.73
N ILE A 154 1.08 -1.41 7.50
CA ILE A 154 0.62 -1.08 6.14
C ILE A 154 1.59 -0.11 5.47
N ARG A 155 2.04 0.94 6.16
CA ARG A 155 3.02 1.89 5.64
C ARG A 155 4.34 1.20 5.27
N SER A 156 4.88 0.38 6.16
CA SER A 156 6.17 -0.28 5.96
C SER A 156 6.12 -1.38 4.90
N ALA A 157 5.03 -2.17 4.85
CA ALA A 157 4.88 -3.28 3.90
C ALA A 157 4.24 -2.86 2.57
N GLY A 158 3.50 -1.75 2.55
CA GLY A 158 2.86 -1.22 1.35
C GLY A 158 3.85 -0.61 0.36
N SER A 159 4.95 -0.05 0.85
CA SER A 159 6.07 0.39 0.02
C SER A 159 6.99 -0.78 -0.28
N LYS A 160 7.15 -1.13 -1.58
CA LYS A 160 7.90 -2.31 -2.00
C LYS A 160 9.39 -2.24 -1.63
N ASP A 161 9.97 -1.05 -1.69
CA ASP A 161 11.35 -0.76 -1.29
C ASP A 161 11.54 -0.90 0.22
N LEU A 162 10.66 -0.31 1.04
CA LEU A 162 10.69 -0.46 2.50
C LEU A 162 10.48 -1.90 2.94
N ALA A 163 9.51 -2.60 2.31
CA ALA A 163 9.26 -4.01 2.60
C ALA A 163 10.49 -4.88 2.31
N LYS A 164 11.19 -4.59 1.20
CA LYS A 164 12.40 -5.31 0.80
C LYS A 164 13.56 -5.02 1.74
N ARG A 165 13.77 -3.77 2.14
CA ARG A 165 14.79 -3.40 3.15
C ARG A 165 14.50 -4.07 4.48
N THR A 166 13.27 -4.00 4.97
CA THR A 166 12.85 -4.67 6.21
C THR A 166 13.13 -6.18 6.17
N ALA A 167 12.91 -6.82 5.02
CA ALA A 167 13.22 -8.23 4.84
C ALA A 167 14.73 -8.49 4.92
N LEU A 168 15.54 -7.68 4.25
CA LEU A 168 17.00 -7.77 4.28
C LEU A 168 17.58 -7.52 5.69
N ASP A 169 17.04 -6.57 6.44
CA ASP A 169 17.45 -6.24 7.81
C ASP A 169 17.25 -7.39 8.81
N VAL A 170 16.38 -8.34 8.46
CA VAL A 170 16.11 -9.54 9.26
C VAL A 170 16.59 -10.85 8.58
N ASP A 171 17.53 -10.73 7.66
CA ASP A 171 18.15 -11.85 6.91
C ASP A 171 17.14 -12.67 6.10
N VAL A 172 16.02 -12.11 5.67
CA VAL A 172 15.09 -12.75 4.75
C VAL A 172 15.52 -12.45 3.32
N SER A 173 15.72 -13.50 2.53
CA SER A 173 16.12 -13.36 1.13
C SER A 173 14.99 -12.71 0.30
N VAL A 174 15.39 -11.79 -0.57
CA VAL A 174 14.49 -11.06 -1.47
C VAL A 174 14.91 -11.29 -2.92
N THR A 175 13.98 -11.03 -3.85
CA THR A 175 14.31 -11.03 -5.27
C THR A 175 15.38 -9.97 -5.55
N PRO A 176 16.51 -10.34 -6.18
CA PRO A 176 17.52 -9.37 -6.59
C PRO A 176 16.92 -8.28 -7.48
N GLY A 177 17.43 -7.06 -7.36
CA GLY A 177 16.99 -5.95 -8.19
C GLY A 177 17.49 -4.61 -7.65
N VAL A 178 17.20 -3.57 -8.40
CA VAL A 178 17.48 -2.18 -8.04
C VAL A 178 16.23 -1.61 -7.40
N ASP A 179 16.35 -1.16 -6.18
CA ASP A 179 15.27 -0.50 -5.47
C ASP A 179 15.50 1.01 -5.53
N ASN A 180 14.44 1.74 -5.82
CA ASN A 180 14.44 3.20 -5.79
C ASN A 180 15.46 3.86 -6.76
N ALA A 181 15.31 3.59 -8.06
CA ALA A 181 16.16 4.19 -9.10
C ALA A 181 16.19 5.73 -9.04
N THR A 182 15.10 6.35 -8.59
CA THR A 182 14.99 7.80 -8.43
C THR A 182 15.94 8.33 -7.37
N THR A 183 15.99 7.69 -6.20
CA THR A 183 16.94 8.04 -5.14
C THR A 183 18.39 7.84 -5.58
N LEU A 184 18.66 6.73 -6.28
CA LEU A 184 20.00 6.46 -6.83
C LEU A 184 20.41 7.54 -7.83
N THR A 185 19.48 8.00 -8.67
CA THR A 185 19.74 9.07 -9.63
C THR A 185 20.02 10.39 -8.92
N LEU A 186 19.26 10.72 -7.88
CA LEU A 186 19.51 11.92 -7.08
C LEU A 186 20.88 11.88 -6.42
N LEU A 187 21.24 10.74 -5.83
CA LEU A 187 22.56 10.54 -5.19
C LEU A 187 23.72 10.54 -6.18
N ALA A 188 23.52 10.06 -7.41
CA ALA A 188 24.51 10.15 -8.46
C ALA A 188 24.81 11.61 -8.84
N ASN A 189 23.78 12.46 -8.85
CA ASN A 189 23.93 13.89 -9.17
C ASN A 189 24.39 14.71 -7.95
N TYR A 190 24.02 14.32 -6.73
CA TYR A 190 24.26 15.03 -5.47
C TYR A 190 24.77 14.06 -4.40
N PRO A 191 26.06 13.65 -4.47
CA PRO A 191 26.58 12.54 -3.68
C PRO A 191 26.96 12.89 -2.24
N THR A 192 26.70 14.11 -1.77
CA THR A 192 27.05 14.53 -0.41
C THR A 192 25.87 15.15 0.33
N LEU A 193 25.92 15.11 1.65
CA LEU A 193 24.87 15.71 2.49
C LEU A 193 24.77 17.22 2.26
N GLU A 194 25.90 17.90 2.05
CA GLU A 194 25.94 19.33 1.75
C GLU A 194 25.24 19.63 0.44
N ALA A 195 25.48 18.82 -0.61
CA ALA A 195 24.81 18.98 -1.90
C ALA A 195 23.31 18.77 -1.81
N LEU A 196 22.86 17.75 -1.06
CA LEU A 196 21.43 17.50 -0.82
C LEU A 196 20.80 18.64 0.01
N THR A 197 21.50 19.12 1.03
CA THR A 197 20.99 20.23 1.87
C THR A 197 20.88 21.53 1.08
N ALA A 198 21.80 21.78 0.16
CA ALA A 198 21.73 22.95 -0.72
C ALA A 198 20.45 22.96 -1.59
N LEU A 199 19.97 21.81 -2.04
CA LEU A 199 18.72 21.71 -2.79
C LEU A 199 17.49 22.14 -1.97
N ILE A 200 17.50 21.94 -0.64
CA ILE A 200 16.42 22.37 0.23
C ILE A 200 16.31 23.90 0.22
N GLU A 201 17.44 24.59 0.32
CA GLU A 201 17.50 26.04 0.31
C GLU A 201 17.17 26.60 -1.09
N GLU A 202 17.76 26.00 -2.14
CA GLU A 202 17.57 26.42 -3.53
C GLU A 202 16.11 26.35 -3.97
N HIS A 203 15.42 25.27 -3.59
CA HIS A 203 14.03 25.03 -3.99
C HIS A 203 13.00 25.39 -2.92
N GLY A 204 13.41 25.89 -1.75
CA GLY A 204 12.53 26.26 -0.66
C GLY A 204 11.67 25.09 -0.14
N LEU A 205 12.29 23.90 -0.07
CA LEU A 205 11.55 22.69 0.36
C LEU A 205 11.25 22.75 1.85
N ASN A 206 10.03 22.37 2.20
CA ASN A 206 9.57 22.38 3.59
C ASN A 206 10.02 21.10 4.32
N LEU A 207 11.25 21.13 4.80
CA LEU A 207 11.84 20.07 5.63
C LEU A 207 12.37 20.68 6.92
N SER A 208 11.99 20.11 8.06
CA SER A 208 12.48 20.55 9.35
C SER A 208 13.89 20.02 9.62
N LYS A 209 14.63 20.77 10.47
CA LYS A 209 15.97 20.32 10.91
C LYS A 209 15.91 19.00 11.68
N ASP A 210 14.80 18.75 12.38
CA ASP A 210 14.61 17.53 13.16
C ASP A 210 14.40 16.32 12.25
N GLU A 211 13.65 16.46 11.14
CA GLU A 211 13.51 15.41 10.12
C GLU A 211 14.84 15.07 9.45
N LEU A 212 15.63 16.08 9.11
CA LEU A 212 16.95 15.86 8.54
C LEU A 212 17.93 15.21 9.54
N ALA A 213 17.87 15.62 10.81
CA ALA A 213 18.71 15.03 11.86
C ALA A 213 18.29 13.59 12.21
N ALA A 214 17.04 13.24 11.98
CA ALA A 214 16.53 11.89 12.19
C ALA A 214 16.86 10.94 11.02
N SER A 215 17.34 11.46 9.88
CA SER A 215 17.76 10.61 8.77
C SER A 215 19.09 9.93 9.08
N GLU A 216 19.07 8.60 9.10
CA GLU A 216 20.23 7.78 9.51
C GLU A 216 21.26 7.58 8.37
N SER A 217 20.92 7.97 7.14
CA SER A 217 21.79 7.77 5.97
C SER A 217 21.56 8.85 4.90
N LEU A 218 22.52 8.97 3.99
CA LEU A 218 22.43 9.85 2.82
C LEU A 218 21.24 9.46 1.92
N GLU A 219 20.96 8.17 1.80
CA GLU A 219 19.83 7.64 1.06
C GLU A 219 18.50 8.05 1.70
N ALA A 220 18.37 7.93 3.02
CA ALA A 220 17.18 8.38 3.75
C ALA A 220 16.96 9.90 3.59
N THR A 221 18.03 10.69 3.61
CA THR A 221 17.96 12.13 3.35
C THR A 221 17.46 12.41 1.93
N ALA A 222 17.98 11.71 0.93
CA ALA A 222 17.56 11.86 -0.46
C ALA A 222 16.06 11.50 -0.65
N GLU A 223 15.57 10.48 0.01
CA GLU A 223 14.14 10.10 -0.01
C GLU A 223 13.24 11.17 0.63
N LEU A 224 13.68 11.76 1.75
CA LEU A 224 12.96 12.87 2.37
C LEU A 224 12.89 14.08 1.42
N LEU A 225 13.99 14.41 0.76
CA LEU A 225 14.03 15.48 -0.22
C LEU A 225 13.08 15.23 -1.39
N LEU A 226 13.12 14.03 -1.96
CA LEU A 226 12.22 13.65 -3.05
C LEU A 226 10.76 13.75 -2.62
N THR A 227 10.42 13.28 -1.44
CA THR A 227 9.06 13.38 -0.90
C THR A 227 8.61 14.83 -0.75
N ALA A 228 9.46 15.68 -0.16
CA ALA A 228 9.16 17.11 0.01
C ALA A 228 9.06 17.85 -1.33
N SER A 229 9.94 17.54 -2.29
CA SER A 229 9.92 18.14 -3.61
C SER A 229 8.65 17.79 -4.38
N TYR A 230 8.21 16.54 -4.30
CA TYR A 230 6.97 16.09 -4.93
C TYR A 230 5.74 16.73 -4.31
N ALA A 231 5.72 16.88 -2.99
CA ALA A 231 4.67 17.61 -2.29
C ALA A 231 4.60 19.08 -2.73
N ALA A 232 5.76 19.68 -3.04
CA ALA A 232 5.86 21.03 -3.58
C ALA A 232 5.63 21.13 -5.10
N GLY A 233 5.46 20.02 -5.81
CA GLY A 233 5.32 19.99 -7.26
C GLY A 233 6.62 20.25 -8.02
N ILE A 234 7.78 20.02 -7.38
CA ILE A 234 9.12 20.27 -7.92
C ILE A 234 9.77 18.95 -8.31
N ASP A 235 10.28 18.86 -9.53
CA ASP A 235 11.06 17.72 -10.01
C ASP A 235 12.56 18.04 -9.86
N LEU A 236 13.23 17.40 -8.90
CA LEU A 236 14.68 17.58 -8.67
C LEU A 236 15.56 16.86 -9.69
N ILE A 237 15.02 15.85 -10.34
CA ILE A 237 15.68 15.03 -11.36
C ILE A 237 14.76 14.84 -12.54
N SER A 238 15.34 14.78 -13.73
CA SER A 238 14.58 14.58 -14.96
C SER A 238 14.24 13.10 -15.18
N ALA A 239 13.18 12.84 -15.94
CA ALA A 239 12.85 11.47 -16.36
C ALA A 239 13.98 10.85 -17.22
N ASP A 240 14.74 11.67 -17.96
CA ASP A 240 15.85 11.18 -18.76
C ASP A 240 17.04 10.76 -17.88
N ASP A 241 17.31 11.47 -16.78
CA ASP A 241 18.33 11.04 -15.80
C ASP A 241 17.98 9.71 -15.14
N ILE A 242 16.71 9.53 -14.76
CA ILE A 242 16.22 8.26 -14.23
C ILE A 242 16.36 7.15 -15.27
N ALA A 243 15.98 7.43 -16.53
CA ALA A 243 16.10 6.46 -17.62
C ALA A 243 17.55 6.02 -17.84
N ASN A 244 18.51 6.95 -17.75
CA ASN A 244 19.94 6.66 -17.86
C ASN A 244 20.42 5.76 -16.70
N THR A 245 20.06 6.08 -15.46
CA THR A 245 20.36 5.26 -14.30
C THR A 245 19.80 3.84 -14.43
N LEU A 246 18.53 3.72 -14.83
CA LEU A 246 17.89 2.41 -15.07
C LEU A 246 18.62 1.63 -16.16
N THR A 247 19.04 2.29 -17.25
CA THR A 247 19.74 1.65 -18.36
C THR A 247 21.06 1.05 -17.92
N GLU A 248 21.86 1.78 -17.12
CA GLU A 248 23.12 1.26 -16.57
C GLU A 248 22.88 0.10 -15.58
N GLN A 249 21.85 0.16 -14.77
CA GLN A 249 21.51 -0.93 -13.84
C GLN A 249 21.06 -2.19 -14.60
N VAL A 250 20.17 -2.04 -15.60
CA VAL A 250 19.72 -3.14 -16.47
C VAL A 250 20.90 -3.77 -17.21
N LYS A 251 21.79 -2.94 -17.74
CA LYS A 251 23.01 -3.41 -18.40
C LYS A 251 23.86 -4.27 -17.46
N THR A 252 24.13 -3.78 -16.24
CA THR A 252 24.91 -4.51 -15.22
C THR A 252 24.25 -5.86 -14.89
N MET A 253 22.93 -5.89 -14.76
CA MET A 253 22.21 -7.13 -14.45
C MET A 253 22.30 -8.14 -15.62
N PHE A 254 22.17 -7.71 -16.88
CA PHE A 254 22.30 -8.58 -18.06
C PHE A 254 23.72 -9.00 -18.36
N GLU A 255 24.72 -8.17 -18.01
CA GLU A 255 26.14 -8.58 -18.08
C GLU A 255 26.50 -9.67 -17.06
N ASN A 256 25.90 -9.60 -15.87
CA ASN A 256 26.09 -10.62 -14.83
C ASN A 256 25.39 -11.94 -15.17
N ASP A 257 24.18 -11.88 -15.70
CA ASP A 257 23.43 -13.07 -16.15
C ASP A 257 22.54 -12.72 -17.37
N PRO A 258 22.96 -13.10 -18.59
CA PRO A 258 22.20 -12.86 -19.82
C PRO A 258 20.84 -13.56 -19.89
N SER A 259 20.54 -14.48 -18.99
CA SER A 259 19.26 -15.18 -18.89
C SER A 259 18.30 -14.57 -17.88
N THR A 260 18.73 -13.59 -17.10
CA THR A 260 17.94 -12.92 -16.08
C THR A 260 16.72 -12.24 -16.68
N ARG A 261 15.56 -12.48 -16.09
CA ARG A 261 14.31 -11.78 -16.43
C ARG A 261 14.16 -10.54 -15.59
N ILE A 262 14.17 -9.37 -16.23
CA ILE A 262 14.02 -8.09 -15.55
C ILE A 262 12.58 -7.59 -15.70
N ARG A 263 12.02 -7.09 -14.60
CA ARG A 263 10.72 -6.45 -14.59
C ARG A 263 10.85 -5.05 -13.98
N LEU A 264 10.60 -4.03 -14.79
CA LEU A 264 10.46 -2.66 -14.31
C LEU A 264 9.06 -2.47 -13.70
N LYS A 265 8.98 -1.76 -12.58
CA LYS A 265 7.72 -1.47 -11.88
C LYS A 265 7.70 -0.05 -11.35
N ALA A 266 6.56 0.62 -11.43
CA ALA A 266 6.32 1.83 -10.66
C ALA A 266 6.18 1.50 -9.16
N ILE A 267 6.74 2.34 -8.30
CA ILE A 267 6.52 2.26 -6.86
C ILE A 267 5.04 2.57 -6.59
N GLY A 268 4.42 1.84 -5.65
CA GLY A 268 3.00 1.99 -5.34
C GLY A 268 2.03 1.43 -6.40
N GLY A 269 2.52 0.93 -7.54
CA GLY A 269 1.69 0.27 -8.54
C GLY A 269 1.15 -1.08 -8.05
N GLY A 270 -0.13 -1.36 -8.35
CA GLY A 270 -0.82 -2.59 -7.97
C GLY A 270 -1.66 -3.17 -9.12
N GLY A 271 -2.14 -4.41 -8.96
CA GLY A 271 -3.05 -5.04 -9.94
C GLY A 271 -2.45 -5.28 -11.32
N GLY A 272 -1.11 -5.35 -11.45
CA GLY A 272 -0.43 -5.59 -12.73
C GLY A 272 -0.22 -4.34 -13.59
N LYS A 273 -0.67 -3.18 -13.15
CA LYS A 273 -0.46 -1.89 -13.82
C LYS A 273 0.90 -1.28 -13.46
N GLY A 274 1.42 -0.43 -14.34
CA GLY A 274 2.70 0.24 -14.12
C GLY A 274 3.89 -0.72 -14.10
N GLN A 275 3.88 -1.79 -14.92
CA GLN A 275 5.00 -2.73 -15.00
C GLN A 275 5.26 -3.19 -16.43
N ARG A 276 6.53 -3.43 -16.74
CA ARG A 276 6.99 -3.99 -18.02
C ARG A 276 8.05 -5.05 -17.79
N ILE A 277 8.04 -6.09 -18.61
CA ILE A 277 9.06 -7.13 -18.62
C ILE A 277 9.99 -6.84 -19.79
N LEU A 278 11.30 -6.84 -19.54
CA LEU A 278 12.33 -6.75 -20.55
C LEU A 278 12.70 -8.16 -21.03
N SER A 279 12.84 -8.32 -22.35
CA SER A 279 13.40 -9.54 -22.92
C SER A 279 14.89 -9.59 -22.59
N CYS A 280 15.35 -10.75 -22.08
CA CYS A 280 16.76 -10.92 -21.75
C CYS A 280 17.61 -11.18 -22.99
N PRO A 281 18.93 -10.93 -22.94
CA PRO A 281 19.84 -11.18 -24.07
C PRO A 281 19.72 -12.58 -24.68
N ALA A 282 19.53 -13.61 -23.85
CA ALA A 282 19.39 -15.00 -24.30
C ALA A 282 18.12 -15.28 -25.13
N GLN A 283 17.18 -14.35 -25.23
CA GLN A 283 15.96 -14.47 -26.04
C GLN A 283 16.10 -13.91 -27.46
N PHE A 284 17.22 -13.28 -27.77
CA PHE A 284 17.50 -12.74 -29.10
C PHE A 284 18.36 -13.72 -29.91
N GLU A 285 18.15 -13.70 -31.23
CA GLU A 285 18.98 -14.46 -32.18
C GLU A 285 20.10 -13.56 -32.71
N GLY A 286 21.36 -13.93 -32.51
CA GLY A 286 22.51 -13.16 -32.97
C GLY A 286 23.75 -13.32 -32.14
N GLU A 287 24.71 -12.43 -32.34
CA GLU A 287 25.92 -12.39 -31.51
C GLU A 287 25.61 -11.82 -30.10
N ASP A 288 26.28 -12.31 -29.07
CA ASP A 288 26.05 -11.95 -27.66
C ASP A 288 26.05 -10.44 -27.41
N LYS A 289 26.98 -9.72 -28.06
CA LYS A 289 27.09 -8.28 -27.93
C LYS A 289 25.90 -7.53 -28.55
N ALA A 290 25.39 -8.01 -29.68
CA ALA A 290 24.21 -7.44 -30.33
C ALA A 290 22.94 -7.74 -29.53
N ASN A 291 22.85 -8.97 -28.98
CA ASN A 291 21.75 -9.40 -28.14
C ASN A 291 21.69 -8.58 -26.85
N LEU A 292 22.82 -8.33 -26.22
CA LEU A 292 22.91 -7.47 -25.01
C LEU A 292 22.46 -6.04 -25.32
N ALA A 293 22.91 -5.46 -26.43
CA ALA A 293 22.51 -4.12 -26.85
C ALA A 293 21.00 -4.03 -27.07
N ALA A 294 20.44 -4.98 -27.83
CA ALA A 294 19.00 -5.05 -28.11
C ALA A 294 18.16 -5.21 -26.82
N ALA A 295 18.66 -6.00 -25.87
CA ALA A 295 17.99 -6.15 -24.57
C ALA A 295 18.00 -4.84 -23.73
N ILE A 296 19.11 -4.12 -23.73
CA ILE A 296 19.25 -2.85 -23.00
C ILE A 296 18.39 -1.74 -23.64
N GLU A 297 18.32 -1.68 -24.97
CA GLU A 297 17.54 -0.67 -25.71
C GLU A 297 16.03 -0.66 -25.34
N GLN A 298 15.49 -1.75 -24.82
CA GLN A 298 14.10 -1.83 -24.36
C GLN A 298 13.81 -1.01 -23.09
N THR A 299 14.85 -0.67 -22.30
CA THR A 299 14.69 -0.05 -20.97
C THR A 299 13.99 1.30 -21.05
N VAL A 300 14.45 2.20 -21.89
CA VAL A 300 13.90 3.57 -21.98
C VAL A 300 12.46 3.59 -22.50
N PRO A 301 12.10 2.88 -23.58
CA PRO A 301 10.70 2.78 -24.01
C PRO A 301 9.79 2.19 -22.91
N ALA A 302 10.19 1.10 -22.27
CA ALA A 302 9.43 0.46 -21.21
C ALA A 302 9.22 1.39 -20.01
N PHE A 303 10.24 2.12 -19.61
CA PHE A 303 10.17 3.12 -18.55
C PHE A 303 9.17 4.24 -18.89
N ARG A 304 9.26 4.81 -20.08
CA ARG A 304 8.35 5.87 -20.55
C ARG A 304 6.89 5.41 -20.63
N GLU A 305 6.66 4.17 -21.08
CA GLU A 305 5.33 3.56 -21.08
C GLU A 305 4.77 3.42 -19.67
N ILE A 306 5.59 2.99 -18.69
CA ILE A 306 5.20 2.89 -17.27
C ILE A 306 4.77 4.27 -16.76
N LEU A 307 5.59 5.31 -16.97
CA LEU A 307 5.26 6.67 -16.54
C LEU A 307 3.95 7.18 -17.14
N SER A 308 3.74 6.94 -18.44
CA SER A 308 2.50 7.31 -19.13
C SER A 308 1.28 6.59 -18.58
N GLU A 309 1.40 5.28 -18.33
CA GLU A 309 0.32 4.47 -17.76
C GLU A 309 -0.06 4.94 -16.35
N VAL A 310 0.93 5.17 -15.49
CA VAL A 310 0.73 5.67 -14.13
C VAL A 310 0.07 7.04 -14.13
N LYS A 311 0.54 7.95 -14.98
CA LYS A 311 -0.06 9.28 -15.13
C LYS A 311 -1.52 9.22 -15.58
N THR A 312 -1.85 8.29 -16.47
CA THR A 312 -3.21 8.16 -17.02
C THR A 312 -4.15 7.47 -16.05
N THR A 313 -3.66 6.47 -15.34
CA THR A 313 -4.51 5.64 -14.44
C THR A 313 -4.57 6.15 -13.01
N GLY A 314 -3.64 7.02 -12.61
CA GLY A 314 -3.48 7.46 -11.21
C GLY A 314 -3.07 6.32 -10.25
N VAL A 315 -2.63 5.18 -10.79
CA VAL A 315 -2.22 4.01 -9.99
C VAL A 315 -0.71 3.92 -9.96
N GLY A 316 -0.13 4.11 -8.79
CA GLY A 316 1.31 4.13 -8.58
C GLY A 316 1.88 5.54 -8.54
N ASP A 317 3.16 5.62 -8.17
CA ASP A 317 3.92 6.86 -8.19
C ASP A 317 4.52 7.05 -9.59
N ASN A 318 4.22 8.16 -10.25
CA ASN A 318 4.74 8.49 -11.57
C ASN A 318 6.17 9.05 -11.54
N LYS A 319 6.77 9.15 -10.37
CA LYS A 319 8.09 9.75 -10.16
C LYS A 319 9.12 8.73 -9.67
N ASN A 320 8.67 7.59 -9.14
CA ASN A 320 9.53 6.55 -8.60
C ASN A 320 9.32 5.21 -9.33
N VAL A 321 10.40 4.61 -9.79
CA VAL A 321 10.41 3.30 -10.48
C VAL A 321 11.41 2.36 -9.82
N LEU A 322 11.00 1.09 -9.70
CA LEU A 322 11.80 -0.04 -9.25
C LEU A 322 12.31 -0.85 -10.43
#